data_88333cbadd1368e52fba656bb25377a1
#
_entry.id   88333cbadd1368e52fba656bb25377a1
#
_cell.length_a   1.000
_cell.length_b   1.000
_cell.length_c   1.000
_cell.angle_alpha   90.00
_cell.angle_beta   90.00
_cell.angle_gamma   90.00
#
_symmetry.space_group_name_H-M   'P 1'
#
loop_
_entity.id
_entity.type
_entity.pdbx_description
1 polymer ?
#
loop_
_entity_poly.entity_id
_entity_poly.type
_entity_poly.pdbx_seq_one_letter_code
_entity_poly.pdbx_strand_id
1 'polypeptide(L)'
;DWSSDVCSSDLGQSFGAFLVPGVNFKLEGEANDYLGKGLSGGRIAVLPPVRSNFEAEKNTIAGNTLLYGATSGEVYINGRAGERFAVRNSGATAVVEGVGDHCCEYMTGGRVVVLGQTGRNFAAGMSGGVAYVWNRDGNFDYFCNMEMVELSLIEEASYRKELHELIRQHYLYTGSKLARTMLDDWPRYADQFIQVVPIEYKKVLQEEQMQKLQQKIAEMQRDY
;
A
#
# COMPACT_ATOMS: atom_id res chain seq x y z
N ASP A 1 -1.79 26.05 1.35
CA ASP A 1 -2.12 26.14 2.77
C ASP A 1 -2.47 24.76 3.27
N TRP A 2 -1.58 24.17 4.05
CA TRP A 2 -1.74 22.86 4.66
C TRP A 2 -2.33 23.07 6.06
N SER A 3 -3.63 22.97 6.21
CA SER A 3 -4.20 22.70 7.53
C SER A 3 -4.20 21.19 7.77
N SER A 4 -3.06 20.66 8.20
CA SER A 4 -3.01 19.32 8.75
C SER A 4 -3.24 19.43 10.25
N ASP A 5 -4.35 18.91 10.74
CA ASP A 5 -4.51 18.71 12.17
C ASP A 5 -3.53 17.62 12.62
N VAL A 6 -2.44 18.03 13.26
CA VAL A 6 -1.49 17.11 13.89
C VAL A 6 -2.06 16.72 15.24
N CYS A 7 -2.47 15.49 15.39
CA CYS A 7 -2.86 14.91 16.67
C CYS A 7 -1.66 14.16 17.27
N SER A 8 -1.25 14.51 18.48
CA SER A 8 -0.20 13.84 19.22
C SER A 8 -0.82 13.06 20.38
N SER A 9 -1.34 11.87 20.14
CA SER A 9 -1.88 10.98 21.18
C SER A 9 -2.23 9.62 20.62
N ASP A 10 -2.38 8.65 21.49
CA ASP A 10 -2.92 7.33 21.14
C ASP A 10 -4.41 7.49 20.85
N LEU A 11 -4.79 7.24 19.60
CA LEU A 11 -6.18 7.38 19.18
C LEU A 11 -6.91 6.05 19.26
N GLY A 12 -8.17 6.13 19.68
CA GLY A 12 -9.08 5.00 19.74
C GLY A 12 -9.41 4.40 18.36
N GLN A 13 -10.40 3.52 18.33
CA GLN A 13 -10.83 2.83 17.12
C GLN A 13 -11.39 3.77 16.04
N SER A 14 -11.24 3.35 14.77
CA SER A 14 -11.85 3.98 13.60
C SER A 14 -11.37 5.41 13.32
N PHE A 15 -10.11 5.73 13.65
CA PHE A 15 -9.54 7.02 13.27
C PHE A 15 -9.57 7.21 11.74
N GLY A 16 -10.06 8.37 11.31
CA GLY A 16 -10.21 8.69 9.88
C GLY A 16 -11.23 7.82 9.13
N ALA A 17 -12.17 7.16 9.84
CA ALA A 17 -13.24 6.41 9.18
C ALA A 17 -14.08 7.33 8.30
N PHE A 18 -14.39 6.85 7.08
CA PHE A 18 -15.19 7.56 6.07
C PHE A 18 -14.61 8.93 5.65
N LEU A 19 -13.30 9.12 5.83
CA LEU A 19 -12.62 10.35 5.42
C LEU A 19 -12.89 10.64 3.94
N VAL A 20 -13.17 11.90 3.63
CA VAL A 20 -13.55 12.37 2.30
C VAL A 20 -12.38 13.08 1.58
N PRO A 21 -12.45 13.27 0.26
CA PRO A 21 -11.44 14.03 -0.48
C PRO A 21 -11.19 15.42 0.10
N GLY A 22 -9.93 15.86 0.06
CA GLY A 22 -9.51 17.19 0.53
C GLY A 22 -9.13 17.26 2.01
N VAL A 23 -9.43 16.22 2.81
CA VAL A 23 -9.07 16.16 4.22
C VAL A 23 -7.79 15.34 4.40
N ASN A 24 -6.83 15.88 5.16
CA ASN A 24 -5.55 15.21 5.43
C ASN A 24 -5.32 15.14 6.94
N PHE A 25 -5.14 13.93 7.45
CA PHE A 25 -4.79 13.68 8.85
C PHE A 25 -3.34 13.23 8.99
N LYS A 26 -2.64 13.80 9.95
CA LYS A 26 -1.32 13.36 10.38
C LYS A 26 -1.38 13.02 11.87
N LEU A 27 -1.10 11.77 12.20
CA LEU A 27 -1.06 11.26 13.58
C LEU A 27 0.39 10.98 13.96
N GLU A 28 0.89 11.68 14.97
CA GLU A 28 2.14 11.35 15.66
C GLU A 28 1.81 10.55 16.91
N GLY A 29 1.87 9.21 16.83
CA GLY A 29 1.45 8.30 17.89
C GLY A 29 1.00 6.96 17.35
N GLU A 30 0.13 6.29 18.09
CA GLU A 30 -0.44 5.00 17.74
C GLU A 30 -1.93 5.15 17.37
N ALA A 31 -2.37 4.34 16.43
CA ALA A 31 -3.77 4.21 16.05
C ALA A 31 -4.27 2.80 16.38
N ASN A 32 -5.50 2.71 16.84
CA ASN A 32 -6.15 1.44 17.13
C ASN A 32 -6.78 0.82 15.87
N ASP A 33 -7.65 -0.18 16.05
CA ASP A 33 -8.32 -0.92 14.99
C ASP A 33 -9.19 -0.02 14.08
N TYR A 34 -9.42 -0.49 12.85
CA TYR A 34 -10.31 0.13 11.86
C TYR A 34 -9.89 1.53 11.40
N LEU A 35 -8.63 1.92 11.53
CA LEU A 35 -8.14 3.17 10.93
C LEU A 35 -8.48 3.19 9.44
N GLY A 36 -9.04 4.30 8.96
CA GLY A 36 -9.42 4.48 7.55
C GLY A 36 -10.54 3.54 7.07
N LYS A 37 -11.35 2.97 7.97
CA LYS A 37 -12.52 2.17 7.58
C LYS A 37 -13.43 2.98 6.67
N GLY A 38 -13.76 2.44 5.49
CA GLY A 38 -14.62 3.11 4.53
C GLY A 38 -14.03 4.42 3.98
N LEU A 39 -12.70 4.60 4.04
CA LEU A 39 -12.02 5.75 3.45
C LEU A 39 -12.49 5.95 2.00
N SER A 40 -12.95 7.14 1.68
CA SER A 40 -13.49 7.48 0.35
C SER A 40 -12.70 8.58 -0.36
N GLY A 41 -11.58 9.00 0.22
CA GLY A 41 -10.66 10.03 -0.29
C GLY A 41 -9.78 10.57 0.84
N GLY A 42 -9.05 11.65 0.55
CA GLY A 42 -8.17 12.25 1.54
C GLY A 42 -6.92 11.42 1.85
N ARG A 43 -6.21 11.80 2.90
CA ARG A 43 -4.95 11.16 3.28
C ARG A 43 -4.83 10.99 4.79
N ILE A 44 -4.27 9.85 5.20
CA ILE A 44 -3.90 9.59 6.59
C ILE A 44 -2.42 9.21 6.63
N ALA A 45 -1.62 9.93 7.42
CA ALA A 45 -0.24 9.58 7.72
C ALA A 45 -0.12 9.28 9.22
N VAL A 46 0.41 8.10 9.55
CA VAL A 46 0.70 7.68 10.93
C VAL A 46 2.19 7.48 11.08
N LEU A 47 2.78 8.09 12.08
CA LEU A 47 4.22 8.02 12.34
C LEU A 47 4.52 8.01 13.84
N PRO A 48 5.63 7.40 14.25
CA PRO A 48 6.04 7.41 15.64
C PRO A 48 6.25 8.84 16.14
N PRO A 49 6.04 9.10 17.44
CA PRO A 49 6.38 10.39 18.03
C PRO A 49 7.84 10.76 17.76
N VAL A 50 8.11 12.02 17.47
CA VAL A 50 9.46 12.54 17.11
C VAL A 50 10.53 12.16 18.15
N ARG A 51 10.12 11.99 19.43
CA ARG A 51 11.03 11.62 20.54
C ARG A 51 11.16 10.12 20.77
N SER A 52 10.52 9.27 19.93
CA SER A 52 10.65 7.82 20.09
C SER A 52 12.05 7.34 19.72
N ASN A 53 12.58 6.41 20.54
CA ASN A 53 13.91 5.83 20.35
C ASN A 53 13.86 4.42 19.73
N PHE A 54 12.70 4.01 19.16
CA PHE A 54 12.57 2.69 18.57
C PHE A 54 12.64 2.76 17.02
N GLU A 55 12.98 1.63 16.41
CA GLU A 55 12.95 1.46 14.97
C GLU A 55 11.52 1.20 14.53
N ALA A 56 10.95 2.09 13.74
CA ALA A 56 9.54 2.07 13.37
C ALA A 56 9.14 0.75 12.69
N GLU A 57 9.96 0.26 11.77
CA GLU A 57 9.73 -0.97 11.00
C GLU A 57 9.70 -2.25 11.86
N LYS A 58 10.11 -2.17 13.13
CA LYS A 58 10.08 -3.29 14.06
C LYS A 58 8.90 -3.22 15.04
N ASN A 59 8.18 -2.11 15.07
CA ASN A 59 7.13 -1.85 16.05
C ASN A 59 5.76 -1.65 15.40
N THR A 60 4.74 -2.21 16.02
CA THR A 60 3.35 -2.05 15.60
C THR A 60 2.83 -0.73 16.16
N ILE A 61 2.42 0.20 15.29
CA ILE A 61 1.85 1.50 15.64
C ILE A 61 0.41 1.69 15.17
N ALA A 62 -0.13 0.68 14.49
CA ALA A 62 -1.51 0.68 14.06
C ALA A 62 -2.14 -0.70 14.29
N GLY A 63 -3.40 -0.72 14.68
CA GLY A 63 -4.12 -1.94 15.06
C GLY A 63 -4.50 -2.82 13.89
N ASN A 64 -5.64 -3.51 14.04
CA ASN A 64 -6.12 -4.52 13.10
C ASN A 64 -7.21 -3.97 12.16
N THR A 65 -7.43 -4.65 11.04
CA THR A 65 -8.54 -4.42 10.11
C THR A 65 -8.56 -2.99 9.56
N LEU A 66 -7.38 -2.46 9.27
CA LEU A 66 -7.24 -1.10 8.72
C LEU A 66 -7.72 -1.06 7.27
N LEU A 67 -8.25 0.10 6.83
CA LEU A 67 -8.77 0.30 5.47
C LEU A 67 -9.91 -0.63 5.08
N TYR A 68 -10.63 -1.20 6.05
CA TYR A 68 -11.76 -2.06 5.77
C TYR A 68 -12.78 -1.38 4.84
N GLY A 69 -12.96 -1.93 3.64
CA GLY A 69 -13.91 -1.38 2.67
C GLY A 69 -13.58 0.01 2.14
N ALA A 70 -12.30 0.43 2.20
CA ALA A 70 -11.86 1.70 1.63
C ALA A 70 -12.02 1.71 0.12
N THR A 71 -12.55 2.80 -0.44
CA THR A 71 -12.86 2.92 -1.87
C THR A 71 -11.92 3.88 -2.61
N SER A 72 -11.24 4.77 -1.90
CA SER A 72 -10.29 5.74 -2.45
C SER A 72 -9.50 6.38 -1.30
N GLY A 73 -8.48 7.19 -1.63
CA GLY A 73 -7.64 7.90 -0.67
C GLY A 73 -6.29 7.22 -0.45
N GLU A 74 -5.50 7.79 0.46
CA GLU A 74 -4.12 7.39 0.67
C GLU A 74 -3.82 7.18 2.17
N VAL A 75 -3.09 6.12 2.50
CA VAL A 75 -2.65 5.85 3.87
C VAL A 75 -1.17 5.49 3.91
N TYR A 76 -0.42 6.16 4.77
CA TYR A 76 1.01 5.96 4.95
C TYR A 76 1.32 5.70 6.42
N ILE A 77 1.86 4.52 6.73
CA ILE A 77 2.14 4.09 8.12
C ILE A 77 3.64 3.82 8.26
N ASN A 78 4.34 4.71 8.97
CA ASN A 78 5.75 4.56 9.31
C ASN A 78 5.87 3.67 10.55
N GLY A 79 5.77 2.38 10.34
CA GLY A 79 5.76 1.32 11.32
C GLY A 79 4.88 0.15 10.84
N ARG A 80 4.65 -0.82 11.72
CA ARG A 80 3.86 -2.01 11.39
C ARG A 80 2.38 -1.79 11.72
N ALA A 81 1.53 -2.45 10.94
CA ALA A 81 0.12 -2.64 11.25
C ALA A 81 -0.14 -4.07 11.74
N GLY A 82 -1.25 -4.26 12.42
CA GLY A 82 -1.71 -5.57 12.87
C GLY A 82 -2.25 -6.44 11.73
N GLU A 83 -3.17 -7.34 12.09
CA GLU A 83 -3.78 -8.28 11.14
C GLU A 83 -4.83 -7.61 10.25
N ARG A 84 -5.12 -8.24 9.09
CA ARG A 84 -6.17 -7.83 8.14
C ARG A 84 -5.99 -6.41 7.61
N PHE A 85 -4.76 -6.00 7.39
CA PHE A 85 -4.48 -4.73 6.72
C PHE A 85 -5.03 -4.74 5.30
N ALA A 86 -5.72 -3.67 4.90
CA ALA A 86 -6.35 -3.51 3.58
C ALA A 86 -7.41 -4.59 3.23
N VAL A 87 -8.01 -5.23 4.24
CA VAL A 87 -9.11 -6.18 4.02
C VAL A 87 -10.28 -5.50 3.31
N ARG A 88 -10.75 -6.09 2.21
CA ARG A 88 -11.82 -5.54 1.35
C ARG A 88 -11.53 -4.11 0.85
N ASN A 89 -10.25 -3.73 0.74
CA ASN A 89 -9.88 -2.49 0.05
C ASN A 89 -10.31 -2.59 -1.42
N SER A 90 -11.01 -1.59 -1.93
CA SER A 90 -11.50 -1.56 -3.31
C SER A 90 -10.93 -0.41 -4.16
N GLY A 91 -10.07 0.46 -3.59
CA GLY A 91 -9.51 1.56 -4.39
C GLY A 91 -8.51 2.46 -3.66
N ALA A 92 -8.34 2.33 -2.35
CA ALA A 92 -7.36 3.13 -1.61
C ALA A 92 -5.93 2.66 -1.88
N THR A 93 -5.00 3.60 -1.78
CA THR A 93 -3.55 3.38 -1.85
C THR A 93 -2.96 3.38 -0.45
N ALA A 94 -2.13 2.39 -0.13
CA ALA A 94 -1.52 2.28 1.19
C ALA A 94 -0.05 1.84 1.13
N VAL A 95 0.78 2.43 2.01
CA VAL A 95 2.17 2.00 2.23
C VAL A 95 2.38 1.79 3.72
N VAL A 96 2.96 0.65 4.09
CA VAL A 96 3.19 0.23 5.48
C VAL A 96 4.51 -0.51 5.63
N GLU A 97 5.15 -0.45 6.79
CA GLU A 97 6.47 -1.05 7.02
C GLU A 97 6.42 -2.48 7.60
N GLY A 98 5.26 -3.10 7.59
CA GLY A 98 5.02 -4.49 7.96
C GLY A 98 3.59 -4.72 8.37
N VAL A 99 3.14 -5.97 8.26
CA VAL A 99 1.74 -6.36 8.52
C VAL A 99 1.66 -7.71 9.22
N GLY A 100 0.56 -7.94 9.92
CA GLY A 100 0.21 -9.24 10.45
C GLY A 100 -0.43 -10.17 9.41
N ASP A 101 -1.15 -11.19 9.89
CA ASP A 101 -1.83 -12.17 9.05
C ASP A 101 -2.98 -11.54 8.24
N HIS A 102 -3.35 -12.16 7.11
CA HIS A 102 -4.51 -11.80 6.27
C HIS A 102 -4.46 -10.40 5.63
N CYS A 103 -3.27 -9.87 5.34
CA CYS A 103 -3.16 -8.62 4.58
C CYS A 103 -3.75 -8.78 3.17
N CYS A 104 -4.44 -7.74 2.67
CA CYS A 104 -5.12 -7.74 1.37
C CYS A 104 -6.21 -8.82 1.20
N GLU A 105 -6.73 -9.39 2.29
CA GLU A 105 -7.80 -10.38 2.24
C GLU A 105 -9.06 -9.78 1.60
N TYR A 106 -9.60 -10.45 0.57
CA TYR A 106 -10.76 -9.99 -0.23
C TYR A 106 -10.59 -8.58 -0.84
N MET A 107 -9.37 -8.14 -1.09
CA MET A 107 -9.11 -6.88 -1.79
C MET A 107 -9.62 -6.97 -3.23
N THR A 108 -10.31 -5.93 -3.69
CA THR A 108 -10.92 -5.87 -5.03
C THR A 108 -10.36 -4.73 -5.89
N GLY A 109 -9.52 -3.87 -5.34
CA GLY A 109 -8.91 -2.74 -6.06
C GLY A 109 -7.92 -1.97 -5.20
N GLY A 110 -7.29 -0.94 -5.78
CA GLY A 110 -6.30 -0.11 -5.09
C GLY A 110 -4.86 -0.61 -5.17
N ARG A 111 -4.00 0.00 -4.36
CA ARG A 111 -2.56 -0.29 -4.30
C ARG A 111 -2.11 -0.48 -2.86
N VAL A 112 -1.37 -1.54 -2.59
CA VAL A 112 -0.79 -1.79 -1.26
C VAL A 112 0.70 -2.05 -1.40
N VAL A 113 1.53 -1.35 -0.62
CA VAL A 113 2.98 -1.58 -0.56
C VAL A 113 3.37 -1.97 0.87
N VAL A 114 4.04 -3.11 1.02
CA VAL A 114 4.57 -3.58 2.29
C VAL A 114 6.08 -3.59 2.23
N LEU A 115 6.71 -2.74 3.04
CA LEU A 115 8.16 -2.53 3.09
C LEU A 115 8.89 -3.44 4.08
N GLY A 116 8.21 -4.41 4.66
CA GLY A 116 8.77 -5.28 5.69
C GLY A 116 8.05 -6.62 5.81
N GLN A 117 8.05 -7.19 7.01
CA GLN A 117 7.50 -8.52 7.24
C GLN A 117 5.99 -8.60 6.99
N THR A 118 5.55 -9.75 6.49
CA THR A 118 4.15 -10.11 6.33
C THR A 118 3.81 -11.30 7.21
N GLY A 119 2.55 -11.39 7.65
CA GLY A 119 1.99 -12.59 8.25
C GLY A 119 1.47 -13.58 7.19
N ARG A 120 0.77 -14.63 7.63
CA ARG A 120 0.22 -15.71 6.81
C ARG A 120 -1.04 -15.27 6.06
N ASN A 121 -1.42 -16.08 5.06
CA ASN A 121 -2.64 -15.89 4.25
C ASN A 121 -2.73 -14.51 3.59
N PHE A 122 -1.59 -13.96 3.20
CA PHE A 122 -1.56 -12.73 2.42
C PHE A 122 -2.35 -12.92 1.12
N ALA A 123 -3.15 -11.93 0.73
CA ALA A 123 -3.98 -11.93 -0.49
C ALA A 123 -5.06 -13.04 -0.57
N ALA A 124 -5.47 -13.65 0.54
CA ALA A 124 -6.54 -14.65 0.52
C ALA A 124 -7.83 -14.06 -0.06
N GLY A 125 -8.38 -14.66 -1.13
CA GLY A 125 -9.58 -14.17 -1.82
C GLY A 125 -9.43 -12.83 -2.53
N MET A 126 -8.22 -12.35 -2.75
CA MET A 126 -7.95 -11.12 -3.50
C MET A 126 -8.36 -11.29 -4.96
N SER A 127 -9.23 -10.42 -5.47
CA SER A 127 -9.78 -10.49 -6.84
C SER A 127 -9.47 -9.27 -7.70
N GLY A 128 -8.87 -8.21 -7.15
CA GLY A 128 -8.49 -7.02 -7.89
C GLY A 128 -7.46 -6.17 -7.13
N GLY A 129 -6.91 -5.17 -7.81
CA GLY A 129 -5.83 -4.34 -7.30
C GLY A 129 -4.44 -4.98 -7.44
N VAL A 130 -3.42 -4.30 -6.94
CA VAL A 130 -2.02 -4.74 -6.96
C VAL A 130 -1.39 -4.54 -5.60
N ALA A 131 -0.68 -5.54 -5.11
CA ALA A 131 0.18 -5.38 -3.95
C ALA A 131 1.66 -5.55 -4.33
N TYR A 132 2.52 -4.79 -3.66
CA TYR A 132 3.98 -4.86 -3.77
C TYR A 132 4.55 -5.22 -2.41
N VAL A 133 5.34 -6.26 -2.34
CA VAL A 133 5.93 -6.74 -1.08
C VAL A 133 7.44 -6.81 -1.21
N TRP A 134 8.16 -6.20 -0.28
CA TRP A 134 9.60 -6.37 -0.20
C TRP A 134 9.94 -7.77 0.31
N ASN A 135 10.37 -8.63 -0.60
CA ASN A 135 10.74 -10.02 -0.34
C ASN A 135 12.21 -10.14 0.09
N ARG A 136 12.54 -9.50 1.21
CA ARG A 136 13.90 -9.42 1.75
C ARG A 136 14.55 -10.79 1.92
N ASP A 137 13.80 -11.74 2.45
CA ASP A 137 14.30 -13.05 2.88
C ASP A 137 14.07 -14.13 1.79
N GLY A 138 13.47 -13.76 0.65
CA GLY A 138 13.23 -14.66 -0.48
C GLY A 138 12.19 -15.75 -0.25
N ASN A 139 11.32 -15.60 0.76
CA ASN A 139 10.39 -16.63 1.20
C ASN A 139 8.93 -16.15 1.31
N PHE A 140 8.58 -15.05 0.66
CA PHE A 140 7.24 -14.48 0.73
C PHE A 140 6.15 -15.42 0.21
N ASP A 141 6.49 -16.31 -0.72
CA ASP A 141 5.59 -17.33 -1.26
C ASP A 141 4.98 -18.24 -0.18
N TYR A 142 5.69 -18.53 0.92
CA TYR A 142 5.18 -19.29 2.05
C TYR A 142 4.08 -18.56 2.85
N PHE A 143 4.04 -17.23 2.75
CA PHE A 143 3.08 -16.39 3.46
C PHE A 143 1.87 -16.00 2.60
N CYS A 144 1.98 -16.11 1.27
CA CYS A 144 0.95 -15.74 0.32
C CYS A 144 -0.03 -16.87 0.05
N ASN A 145 -1.32 -16.55 0.03
CA ASN A 145 -2.35 -17.48 -0.44
C ASN A 145 -2.41 -17.40 -1.97
N MET A 146 -1.87 -18.42 -2.64
CA MET A 146 -1.71 -18.48 -4.09
C MET A 146 -2.94 -18.93 -4.86
N GLU A 147 -4.09 -19.14 -4.21
CA GLU A 147 -5.29 -19.69 -4.84
C GLU A 147 -5.81 -18.81 -5.99
N MET A 148 -5.78 -17.50 -5.82
CA MET A 148 -6.34 -16.54 -6.78
C MET A 148 -5.34 -15.53 -7.32
N VAL A 149 -4.09 -15.56 -6.87
CA VAL A 149 -3.06 -14.57 -7.24
C VAL A 149 -1.81 -15.21 -7.82
N GLU A 150 -1.09 -14.44 -8.62
CA GLU A 150 0.26 -14.74 -9.09
C GLU A 150 1.28 -13.83 -8.42
N LEU A 151 2.47 -14.37 -8.21
CA LEU A 151 3.66 -13.64 -7.78
C LEU A 151 4.59 -13.45 -8.98
N SER A 152 5.07 -12.23 -9.18
CA SER A 152 6.04 -11.93 -10.23
C SER A 152 7.05 -10.88 -9.78
N LEU A 153 8.22 -10.90 -10.37
CA LEU A 153 9.15 -9.76 -10.30
C LEU A 153 8.54 -8.56 -11.06
N ILE A 154 8.94 -7.37 -10.67
CA ILE A 154 8.46 -6.15 -11.32
C ILE A 154 9.35 -5.87 -12.54
N GLU A 155 9.02 -6.43 -13.68
CA GLU A 155 9.79 -6.25 -14.93
C GLU A 155 9.39 -4.98 -15.69
N GLU A 156 8.12 -4.63 -15.66
CA GLU A 156 7.59 -3.50 -16.40
C GLU A 156 8.00 -2.16 -15.78
N ALA A 157 8.57 -1.27 -16.58
CA ALA A 157 9.06 0.04 -16.14
C ALA A 157 7.95 0.93 -15.54
N SER A 158 6.71 0.79 -15.97
CA SER A 158 5.56 1.52 -15.45
C SER A 158 5.29 1.17 -13.98
N TYR A 159 5.29 -0.13 -13.64
CA TYR A 159 5.09 -0.59 -12.26
C TYR A 159 6.31 -0.28 -11.36
N ARG A 160 7.53 -0.33 -11.90
CA ARG A 160 8.73 0.13 -11.16
C ARG A 160 8.63 1.61 -10.81
N LYS A 161 8.18 2.43 -11.75
CA LYS A 161 7.96 3.87 -11.53
C LYS A 161 6.84 4.12 -10.53
N GLU A 162 5.72 3.39 -10.62
CA GLU A 162 4.62 3.46 -9.66
C GLU A 162 5.10 3.13 -8.25
N LEU A 163 5.79 2.00 -8.07
CA LEU A 163 6.32 1.59 -6.77
C LEU A 163 7.30 2.62 -6.19
N HIS A 164 8.23 3.11 -7.01
CA HIS A 164 9.18 4.14 -6.59
C HIS A 164 8.43 5.39 -6.08
N GLU A 165 7.41 5.84 -6.81
CA GLU A 165 6.62 7.00 -6.43
C GLU A 165 5.85 6.77 -5.12
N LEU A 166 5.26 5.59 -4.93
CA LEU A 166 4.55 5.23 -3.70
C LEU A 166 5.48 5.24 -2.47
N ILE A 167 6.69 4.69 -2.60
CA ILE A 167 7.71 4.73 -1.55
C ILE A 167 8.19 6.17 -1.31
N ARG A 168 8.35 6.97 -2.37
CA ARG A 168 8.71 8.38 -2.25
C ARG A 168 7.65 9.18 -1.50
N GLN A 169 6.36 8.97 -1.80
CA GLN A 169 5.25 9.61 -1.08
C GLN A 169 5.25 9.19 0.40
N HIS A 170 5.46 7.90 0.67
CA HIS A 170 5.57 7.40 2.04
C HIS A 170 6.68 8.12 2.81
N TYR A 171 7.87 8.27 2.22
CA TYR A 171 8.96 9.04 2.82
C TYR A 171 8.57 10.50 3.07
N LEU A 172 7.96 11.16 2.10
CA LEU A 172 7.59 12.58 2.20
C LEU A 172 6.57 12.85 3.32
N TYR A 173 5.58 11.96 3.50
CA TYR A 173 4.52 12.17 4.49
C TYR A 173 4.88 11.70 5.88
N THR A 174 5.79 10.73 6.01
CA THR A 174 6.08 10.10 7.30
C THR A 174 7.52 10.29 7.78
N GLY A 175 8.45 10.66 6.92
CA GLY A 175 9.86 10.72 7.24
C GLY A 175 10.52 9.35 7.45
N SER A 176 9.93 8.27 6.91
CA SER A 176 10.41 6.91 7.05
C SER A 176 11.89 6.75 6.69
N LYS A 177 12.68 6.25 7.63
CA LYS A 177 14.10 5.95 7.40
C LYS A 177 14.29 4.76 6.46
N LEU A 178 13.40 3.75 6.56
CA LEU A 178 13.41 2.57 5.70
C LEU A 178 13.14 2.96 4.25
N ALA A 179 12.08 3.76 4.01
CA ALA A 179 11.75 4.25 2.67
C ALA A 179 12.89 5.08 2.08
N ARG A 180 13.52 5.95 2.87
CA ARG A 180 14.69 6.72 2.43
C ARG A 180 15.83 5.80 2.00
N THR A 181 16.18 4.81 2.82
CA THR A 181 17.23 3.84 2.49
C THR A 181 16.96 3.11 1.17
N MET A 182 15.70 2.74 0.92
CA MET A 182 15.30 2.09 -0.33
C MET A 182 15.40 3.02 -1.53
N LEU A 183 15.05 4.29 -1.37
CA LEU A 183 15.15 5.30 -2.43
C LEU A 183 16.60 5.67 -2.76
N ASP A 184 17.46 5.77 -1.74
CA ASP A 184 18.89 6.10 -1.90
C ASP A 184 19.67 5.02 -2.70
N ASP A 185 19.21 3.75 -2.65
CA ASP A 185 19.79 2.62 -3.42
C ASP A 185 18.70 1.87 -4.21
N TRP A 186 17.83 2.62 -4.88
CA TRP A 186 16.65 2.11 -5.58
C TRP A 186 16.91 0.91 -6.51
N PRO A 187 17.95 0.91 -7.37
CA PRO A 187 18.18 -0.22 -8.29
C PRO A 187 18.32 -1.55 -7.54
N ARG A 188 19.00 -1.56 -6.39
CA ARG A 188 19.19 -2.74 -5.57
C ARG A 188 17.89 -3.22 -4.92
N TYR A 189 17.08 -2.29 -4.41
CA TYR A 189 15.84 -2.66 -3.72
C TYR A 189 14.72 -3.02 -4.69
N ALA A 190 14.64 -2.37 -5.84
CA ALA A 190 13.58 -2.61 -6.83
C ALA A 190 13.49 -4.08 -7.26
N ASP A 191 14.64 -4.76 -7.40
CA ASP A 191 14.71 -6.16 -7.82
C ASP A 191 14.33 -7.15 -6.71
N GLN A 192 14.17 -6.68 -5.48
CA GLN A 192 13.74 -7.48 -4.33
C GLN A 192 12.23 -7.43 -4.07
N PHE A 193 11.51 -6.59 -4.82
CA PHE A 193 10.05 -6.53 -4.66
C PHE A 193 9.35 -7.58 -5.50
N ILE A 194 8.34 -8.18 -4.90
CA ILE A 194 7.39 -9.07 -5.55
C ILE A 194 6.09 -8.32 -5.76
N GLN A 195 5.56 -8.41 -6.97
CA GLN A 195 4.23 -7.95 -7.32
C GLN A 195 3.23 -9.10 -7.11
N VAL A 196 2.14 -8.83 -6.41
CA VAL A 196 1.01 -9.73 -6.19
C VAL A 196 -0.18 -9.22 -6.99
N VAL A 197 -0.64 -10.00 -7.96
CA VAL A 197 -1.74 -9.61 -8.85
C VAL A 197 -2.72 -10.77 -8.99
N PRO A 198 -4.03 -10.55 -8.85
CA PRO A 198 -5.02 -11.59 -9.12
C PRO A 198 -4.97 -12.05 -10.59
N ILE A 199 -5.05 -13.36 -10.80
CA ILE A 199 -4.90 -14.01 -12.12
C ILE A 199 -5.90 -13.43 -13.12
N GLU A 200 -7.16 -13.31 -12.75
CA GLU A 200 -8.20 -12.77 -13.64
C GLU A 200 -8.04 -11.25 -13.86
N TYR A 201 -7.62 -10.51 -12.85
CA TYR A 201 -7.38 -9.06 -12.97
C TYR A 201 -6.19 -8.75 -13.88
N LYS A 202 -5.16 -9.59 -13.88
CA LYS A 202 -4.02 -9.47 -14.80
C LYS A 202 -4.45 -9.53 -16.27
N LYS A 203 -5.39 -10.42 -16.61
CA LYS A 203 -5.95 -10.52 -17.97
C LYS A 203 -6.62 -9.21 -18.38
N VAL A 204 -7.47 -8.64 -17.50
CA VAL A 204 -8.14 -7.36 -17.74
C VAL A 204 -7.14 -6.24 -17.95
N LEU A 205 -6.10 -6.15 -17.13
CA LEU A 205 -5.05 -5.13 -17.28
C LEU A 205 -4.32 -5.25 -18.63
N GLN A 206 -4.03 -6.47 -19.08
CA GLN A 206 -3.40 -6.71 -20.38
C GLN A 206 -4.30 -6.31 -21.53
N GLU A 207 -5.59 -6.63 -21.46
CA GLU A 207 -6.57 -6.23 -22.47
C GLU A 207 -6.71 -4.70 -22.56
N GLU A 208 -6.77 -4.01 -21.42
CA GLU A 208 -6.81 -2.54 -21.37
C GLU A 208 -5.54 -1.90 -21.98
N GLN A 209 -4.38 -2.47 -21.70
CA GLN A 209 -3.11 -1.99 -22.26
C GLN A 209 -3.08 -2.16 -23.78
N MET A 210 -3.53 -3.30 -24.28
CA MET A 210 -3.62 -3.59 -25.71
C MET A 210 -4.60 -2.62 -26.41
N GLN A 211 -5.75 -2.36 -25.82
CA GLN A 211 -6.72 -1.39 -26.36
C GLN A 211 -6.14 0.03 -26.42
N LYS A 212 -5.47 0.48 -25.36
CA LYS A 212 -4.81 1.80 -25.34
C LYS A 212 -3.71 1.92 -26.40
N LEU A 213 -2.94 0.85 -26.61
CA LEU A 213 -1.92 0.82 -27.64
C LEU A 213 -2.52 0.89 -29.06
N GLN A 214 -3.58 0.13 -29.30
CA GLN A 214 -4.29 0.15 -30.57
C GLN A 214 -4.90 1.54 -30.88
N GLN A 215 -5.47 2.21 -29.86
CA GLN A 215 -5.99 3.57 -30.01
C GLN A 215 -4.87 4.55 -30.38
N LYS A 216 -3.72 4.51 -29.69
CA LYS A 216 -2.58 5.37 -30.04
C LYS A 216 -2.06 5.14 -31.45
N ILE A 217 -1.98 3.88 -31.91
CA ILE A 217 -1.58 3.56 -33.28
C ILE A 217 -2.57 4.13 -34.27
N ALA A 218 -3.87 4.00 -34.02
CA ALA A 218 -4.92 4.54 -34.89
C ALA A 218 -4.90 6.08 -34.93
N GLU A 219 -4.60 6.76 -33.86
CA GLU A 219 -4.42 8.22 -33.81
C GLU A 219 -3.20 8.64 -34.64
N MET A 220 -2.07 7.99 -34.46
CA MET A 220 -0.84 8.28 -35.25
C MET A 220 -1.01 8.05 -36.73
N GLN A 221 -1.86 7.09 -37.14
CA GLN A 221 -2.15 6.84 -38.57
C GLN A 221 -3.12 7.85 -39.19
N ARG A 222 -3.87 8.61 -38.40
CA ARG A 222 -4.76 9.68 -38.86
C ARG A 222 -4.05 11.01 -39.11
N ASP A 223 -2.89 11.19 -38.44
CA ASP A 223 -2.10 12.42 -38.57
C ASP A 223 -1.08 12.37 -39.72
N TYR A 224 -1.10 11.28 -40.51
CA TYR A 224 -0.37 11.10 -41.75
C TYR A 224 -1.31 11.04 -42.95
#